data_ed9f73d87fc85fde07068450ad5c9856
#
_entry.id   ed9f73d87fc85fde07068450ad5c9856
#
_cell.length_a   1.000
_cell.length_b   1.000
_cell.length_c   1.000
_cell.angle_alpha   90.00
_cell.angle_beta   90.00
_cell.angle_gamma   90.00
#
_symmetry.space_group_name_H-M   'P 1'
#
loop_
_entity.id
_entity.type
_entity.pdbx_description
1 polymer ?
#
loop_
_entity_poly.entity_id
_entity_poly.type
_entity_poly.pdbx_seq_one_letter_code
_entity_poly.pdbx_strand_id
1 'polypeptide(L)'
;LPSGIIGPGDLARGNMTRMLLAFCRGRLPLGVKGGYDFVDVRDVAVGVLACAERGKAGECYILSGHYTTIQDMFALAASQLDRKAPKLCVPATLASCAAPVFEKIAQLRGERPFFTPYAIAVLRSNGRFSNAKATAMLGYHARPLRETLQSMILWFQGQNLISPAL
;
A
#
# COMPACT_ATOMS: atom_id res chain seq x y z
N LEU A 1 8.54 -14.18 -3.55
CA LEU A 1 8.99 -12.80 -3.33
C LEU A 1 7.80 -11.87 -3.55
N PRO A 2 7.11 -11.38 -2.50
CA PRO A 2 5.99 -10.45 -2.67
C PRO A 2 6.48 -9.03 -2.99
N SER A 3 5.62 -8.23 -3.63
CA SER A 3 5.78 -6.78 -3.79
C SER A 3 5.33 -6.03 -2.52
N GLY A 4 4.79 -4.83 -2.63
CA GLY A 4 4.27 -4.07 -1.50
C GLY A 4 2.98 -4.68 -0.94
N ILE A 5 3.08 -5.41 0.16
CA ILE A 5 1.93 -6.09 0.76
C ILE A 5 1.03 -5.06 1.46
N ILE A 6 -0.26 -5.10 1.12
CA ILE A 6 -1.33 -4.38 1.82
C ILE A 6 -2.52 -5.30 2.04
N GLY A 7 -3.42 -4.97 2.94
CA GLY A 7 -4.63 -5.76 3.16
C GLY A 7 -5.20 -5.60 4.56
N PRO A 8 -6.35 -6.21 4.83
CA PRO A 8 -6.93 -6.24 6.18
C PRO A 8 -6.07 -7.06 7.14
N GLY A 9 -6.18 -6.78 8.45
CA GLY A 9 -5.50 -7.55 9.49
C GLY A 9 -4.10 -7.05 9.86
N ASP A 10 -3.62 -5.95 9.29
CA ASP A 10 -2.32 -5.35 9.67
C ASP A 10 -2.42 -4.66 11.05
N LEU A 11 -2.33 -5.46 12.10
CA LEU A 11 -2.37 -4.98 13.49
C LEU A 11 -1.12 -4.16 13.86
N ALA A 12 0.01 -4.41 13.21
CA ALA A 12 1.25 -3.65 13.41
C ALA A 12 1.17 -2.24 12.80
N ARG A 13 0.17 -2.01 11.96
CA ARG A 13 -0.07 -0.75 11.24
C ARG A 13 1.18 -0.28 10.52
N GLY A 14 1.60 -1.03 9.51
CA GLY A 14 2.66 -0.65 8.60
C GLY A 14 2.41 0.71 7.94
N ASN A 15 3.40 1.25 7.26
CA ASN A 15 3.36 2.62 6.75
C ASN A 15 2.17 2.89 5.82
N MET A 16 1.85 1.96 4.91
CA MET A 16 0.72 2.10 3.98
C MET A 16 -0.62 2.04 4.70
N THR A 17 -0.78 1.13 5.66
CA THR A 17 -1.99 1.01 6.49
C THR A 17 -2.23 2.30 7.29
N ARG A 18 -1.19 2.85 7.91
CA ARG A 18 -1.27 4.12 8.64
C ARG A 18 -1.64 5.29 7.72
N MET A 19 -1.07 5.33 6.52
CA MET A 19 -1.31 6.38 5.55
C MET A 19 -2.74 6.33 5.02
N LEU A 20 -3.25 5.13 4.70
CA LEU A 20 -4.64 4.94 4.31
C LEU A 20 -5.61 5.27 5.45
N LEU A 21 -5.29 4.85 6.68
CA LEU A 21 -6.09 5.18 7.86
C LEU A 21 -6.13 6.69 8.12
N ALA A 22 -5.01 7.39 7.99
CA ALA A 22 -4.96 8.84 8.12
C ALA A 22 -5.79 9.54 7.04
N PHE A 23 -5.77 9.02 5.81
CA PHE A 23 -6.64 9.48 4.73
C PHE A 23 -8.12 9.27 5.09
N CYS A 24 -8.49 8.07 5.52
CA CYS A 24 -9.87 7.76 5.93
C CYS A 24 -10.36 8.64 7.10
N ARG A 25 -9.45 9.14 7.93
CA ARG A 25 -9.73 10.09 9.02
C ARG A 25 -9.74 11.56 8.58
N GLY A 26 -9.45 11.85 7.31
CA GLY A 26 -9.33 13.22 6.82
C GLY A 26 -8.09 13.97 7.31
N ARG A 27 -7.06 13.23 7.78
CA ARG A 27 -5.82 13.79 8.34
C ARG A 27 -4.63 13.79 7.38
N LEU A 28 -4.84 13.37 6.13
CA LEU A 28 -3.80 13.33 5.10
C LEU A 28 -4.06 14.44 4.07
N PRO A 29 -3.44 15.64 4.23
CA PRO A 29 -3.71 16.79 3.35
C PRO A 29 -2.95 16.69 2.01
N LEU A 30 -1.86 15.93 1.96
CA LEU A 30 -0.91 15.90 0.85
C LEU A 30 -0.61 14.48 0.41
N GLY A 31 -0.55 14.26 -0.90
CA GLY A 31 0.02 13.06 -1.51
C GLY A 31 1.46 13.31 -1.98
N VAL A 32 2.21 12.24 -2.25
CA VAL A 32 3.52 12.29 -2.91
C VAL A 32 3.40 11.64 -4.27
N LYS A 33 3.97 12.28 -5.30
CA LYS A 33 4.04 11.70 -6.65
C LYS A 33 4.96 10.49 -6.64
N GLY A 34 4.49 9.41 -7.19
CA GLY A 34 5.19 8.14 -7.31
C GLY A 34 4.21 6.99 -7.16
N GLY A 35 4.68 5.79 -7.42
CA GLY A 35 3.87 4.59 -7.35
C GLY A 35 4.72 3.38 -7.04
N TYR A 36 4.04 2.31 -6.70
CA TYR A 36 4.66 1.01 -6.44
C TYR A 36 3.67 -0.10 -6.81
N ASP A 37 4.16 -1.32 -6.86
CA ASP A 37 3.30 -2.49 -7.01
C ASP A 37 2.74 -2.90 -5.66
N PHE A 38 1.41 -2.98 -5.56
CA PHE A 38 0.70 -3.38 -4.35
C PHE A 38 -0.03 -4.70 -4.57
N VAL A 39 0.12 -5.60 -3.62
CA VAL A 39 -0.51 -6.91 -3.61
C VAL A 39 -1.30 -7.15 -2.33
N ASP A 40 -2.44 -7.81 -2.43
CA ASP A 40 -3.25 -8.18 -1.28
C ASP A 40 -2.56 -9.28 -0.45
N VAL A 41 -2.52 -9.11 0.85
CA VAL A 41 -1.94 -10.09 1.79
C VAL A 41 -2.54 -11.50 1.63
N ARG A 42 -3.83 -11.59 1.30
CA ARG A 42 -4.54 -12.86 1.10
C ARG A 42 -4.07 -13.57 -0.17
N ASP A 43 -3.77 -12.80 -1.23
CA ASP A 43 -3.22 -13.36 -2.48
C ASP A 43 -1.79 -13.81 -2.28
N VAL A 44 -1.00 -13.09 -1.48
CA VAL A 44 0.34 -13.52 -1.07
C VAL A 44 0.25 -14.83 -0.31
N ALA A 45 -0.67 -14.97 0.65
CA ALA A 45 -0.86 -16.21 1.42
C ALA A 45 -1.20 -17.39 0.51
N VAL A 46 -2.15 -17.21 -0.42
CA VAL A 46 -2.49 -18.23 -1.42
C VAL A 46 -1.28 -18.57 -2.31
N GLY A 47 -0.54 -17.55 -2.75
CA GLY A 47 0.66 -17.74 -3.57
C GLY A 47 1.77 -18.48 -2.84
N VAL A 48 1.94 -18.26 -1.53
CA VAL A 48 2.91 -19.00 -0.69
C VAL A 48 2.50 -20.46 -0.54
N LEU A 49 1.23 -20.75 -0.28
CA LEU A 49 0.70 -22.11 -0.22
C LEU A 49 0.89 -22.83 -1.57
N ALA A 50 0.52 -22.18 -2.68
CA ALA A 50 0.72 -22.73 -4.01
C ALA A 50 2.21 -22.98 -4.32
N CYS A 51 3.11 -22.14 -3.82
CA CYS A 51 4.55 -22.33 -3.96
C CYS A 51 5.03 -23.55 -3.17
N ALA A 52 4.50 -23.78 -1.96
CA ALA A 52 4.83 -24.96 -1.16
C ALA A 52 4.37 -26.27 -1.82
N GLU A 53 3.21 -26.24 -2.51
CA GLU A 53 2.64 -27.43 -3.17
C GLU A 53 3.23 -27.71 -4.55
N ARG A 54 3.48 -26.67 -5.35
CA ARG A 54 3.80 -26.77 -6.79
C ARG A 54 5.11 -26.09 -7.19
N GLY A 55 5.74 -25.38 -6.25
CA GLY A 55 7.00 -24.70 -6.53
C GLY A 55 8.14 -25.68 -6.79
N LYS A 56 9.04 -25.31 -7.69
CA LYS A 56 10.26 -26.07 -7.96
C LYS A 56 11.37 -25.62 -7.01
N ALA A 57 12.13 -26.57 -6.49
CA ALA A 57 13.26 -26.27 -5.61
C ALA A 57 14.29 -25.39 -6.32
N GLY A 58 14.79 -24.36 -5.61
CA GLY A 58 15.76 -23.39 -6.13
C GLY A 58 15.14 -22.27 -6.98
N GLU A 59 13.83 -22.30 -7.26
CA GLU A 59 13.17 -21.30 -8.08
C GLU A 59 12.55 -20.18 -7.24
N CYS A 60 12.59 -18.96 -7.78
CA CYS A 60 11.93 -17.81 -7.18
C CYS A 60 10.66 -17.42 -7.95
N TYR A 61 9.61 -17.09 -7.23
CA TYR A 61 8.33 -16.64 -7.78
C TYR A 61 7.99 -15.25 -7.24
N ILE A 62 7.71 -14.30 -8.14
CA ILE A 62 7.29 -12.96 -7.78
C ILE A 62 5.76 -12.97 -7.62
N LEU A 63 5.30 -12.64 -6.43
CA LEU A 63 3.88 -12.49 -6.09
C LEU A 63 3.56 -11.00 -6.08
N SER A 64 3.50 -10.40 -7.26
CA SER A 64 3.14 -8.99 -7.43
C SER A 64 1.65 -8.83 -7.69
N GLY A 65 1.14 -7.63 -7.42
CA GLY A 65 -0.22 -7.25 -7.68
C GLY A 65 -0.33 -6.28 -8.84
N HIS A 66 -0.67 -5.02 -8.53
CA HIS A 66 -0.88 -3.98 -9.53
C HIS A 66 -0.02 -2.75 -9.23
N TYR A 67 0.74 -2.31 -10.22
CA TYR A 67 1.42 -1.02 -10.12
C TYR A 67 0.36 0.10 -10.05
N THR A 68 0.41 0.89 -9.00
CA THR A 68 -0.53 1.98 -8.79
C THR A 68 0.19 3.18 -8.19
N THR A 69 -0.14 4.37 -8.66
CA THR A 69 0.36 5.59 -8.03
C THR A 69 -0.33 5.80 -6.67
N ILE A 70 0.36 6.46 -5.76
CA ILE A 70 -0.22 6.83 -4.46
C ILE A 70 -1.49 7.68 -4.65
N GLN A 71 -1.49 8.54 -5.67
CA GLN A 71 -2.64 9.37 -6.02
C GLN A 71 -3.84 8.53 -6.47
N ASP A 72 -3.64 7.56 -7.36
CA ASP A 72 -4.71 6.69 -7.87
C ASP A 72 -5.25 5.79 -6.75
N MET A 73 -4.36 5.29 -5.88
CA MET A 73 -4.77 4.51 -4.72
C MET A 73 -5.71 5.32 -3.80
N PHE A 74 -5.39 6.59 -3.51
CA PHE A 74 -6.27 7.44 -2.74
C PHE A 74 -7.54 7.85 -3.49
N ALA A 75 -7.50 8.00 -4.80
CA ALA A 75 -8.69 8.22 -5.60
C ALA A 75 -9.64 7.02 -5.55
N LEU A 76 -9.11 5.81 -5.63
CA LEU A 76 -9.88 4.57 -5.45
C LEU A 76 -10.49 4.47 -4.03
N ALA A 77 -9.71 4.78 -2.99
CA ALA A 77 -10.22 4.77 -1.62
C ALA A 77 -11.28 5.86 -1.39
N ALA A 78 -11.07 7.05 -1.97
CA ALA A 78 -12.01 8.17 -1.89
C ALA A 78 -13.38 7.82 -2.48
N SER A 79 -13.39 7.13 -3.64
CA SER A 79 -14.64 6.70 -4.30
C SER A 79 -15.47 5.71 -3.49
N GLN A 80 -14.87 5.08 -2.47
CA GLN A 80 -15.55 4.12 -1.60
C GLN A 80 -16.04 4.75 -0.28
N LEU A 81 -15.59 5.97 0.02
CA LEU A 81 -15.89 6.67 1.27
C LEU A 81 -16.74 7.93 1.05
N ASP A 82 -17.19 8.18 -0.17
CA ASP A 82 -17.80 9.46 -0.59
C ASP A 82 -16.97 10.68 -0.14
N ARG A 83 -15.67 10.58 -0.27
CA ARG A 83 -14.70 11.62 0.09
C ARG A 83 -13.94 12.12 -1.12
N LYS A 84 -13.38 13.32 -1.01
CA LYS A 84 -12.49 13.85 -2.05
C LYS A 84 -11.07 13.34 -1.84
N ALA A 85 -10.46 12.85 -2.92
CA ALA A 85 -9.04 12.50 -2.93
C ALA A 85 -8.18 13.75 -2.65
N PRO A 86 -6.96 13.60 -2.08
CA PRO A 86 -6.03 14.69 -1.91
C PRO A 86 -5.71 15.33 -3.26
N LYS A 87 -6.00 16.62 -3.41
CA LYS A 87 -5.77 17.35 -4.67
C LYS A 87 -4.31 17.73 -4.86
N LEU A 88 -3.57 17.91 -3.77
CA LEU A 88 -2.19 18.37 -3.81
C LEU A 88 -1.23 17.18 -3.68
N CYS A 89 -0.45 16.95 -4.74
CA CYS A 89 0.61 15.97 -4.77
C CYS A 89 1.95 16.67 -4.90
N VAL A 90 2.81 16.48 -3.92
CA VAL A 90 4.16 17.05 -3.89
C VAL A 90 5.08 16.18 -4.75
N PRO A 91 5.91 16.77 -5.64
CA PRO A 91 6.96 16.02 -6.33
C PRO A 91 7.87 15.30 -5.33
N ALA A 92 8.25 14.05 -5.65
CA ALA A 92 9.08 13.23 -4.76
C ALA A 92 10.43 13.90 -4.42
N THR A 93 10.97 14.74 -5.32
CA THR A 93 12.19 15.52 -5.08
C THR A 93 12.01 16.55 -3.94
N LEU A 94 10.91 17.31 -3.98
CA LEU A 94 10.59 18.27 -2.92
C LEU A 94 10.27 17.55 -1.60
N ALA A 95 9.55 16.43 -1.68
CA ALA A 95 9.27 15.59 -0.52
C ALA A 95 10.56 15.05 0.11
N SER A 96 11.58 14.68 -0.69
CA SER A 96 12.88 14.23 -0.19
C SER A 96 13.62 15.31 0.57
N CYS A 97 13.59 16.56 0.10
CA CYS A 97 14.23 17.68 0.77
C CYS A 97 13.54 18.00 2.11
N ALA A 98 12.22 17.88 2.17
CA ALA A 98 11.44 18.16 3.37
C ALA A 98 11.39 16.99 4.37
N ALA A 99 11.66 15.77 3.92
CA ALA A 99 11.55 14.55 4.72
C ALA A 99 12.33 14.60 6.05
N PRO A 100 13.59 15.07 6.12
CA PRO A 100 14.32 15.12 7.39
C PRO A 100 13.67 16.04 8.42
N VAL A 101 13.05 17.15 7.96
CA VAL A 101 12.35 18.10 8.83
C VAL A 101 11.08 17.46 9.38
N PHE A 102 10.28 16.82 8.53
CA PHE A 102 9.07 16.10 8.95
C PHE A 102 9.40 14.93 9.87
N GLU A 103 10.50 14.22 9.62
CA GLU A 103 10.96 13.13 10.49
C GLU A 103 11.30 13.65 11.88
N LYS A 104 12.02 14.76 11.99
CA LYS A 104 12.38 15.38 13.27
C LYS A 104 11.15 15.89 14.03
N ILE A 105 10.19 16.50 13.33
CA ILE A 105 8.93 16.95 13.93
C ILE A 105 8.10 15.75 14.42
N ALA A 106 8.02 14.67 13.64
CA ALA A 106 7.32 13.46 14.03
C ALA A 106 7.96 12.80 15.26
N GLN A 107 9.31 12.73 15.31
CA GLN A 107 10.04 12.22 16.47
C GLN A 107 9.76 13.04 17.73
N LEU A 108 9.74 14.37 17.64
CA LEU A 108 9.42 15.27 18.76
C LEU A 108 7.98 15.08 19.25
N ARG A 109 7.07 14.64 18.39
CA ARG A 109 5.67 14.35 18.73
C ARG A 109 5.44 12.89 19.16
N GLY A 110 6.49 12.05 19.18
CA GLY A 110 6.36 10.63 19.44
C GLY A 110 5.62 9.86 18.34
N GLU A 111 5.52 10.43 17.14
CA GLU A 111 4.83 9.84 15.99
C GLU A 111 5.84 9.25 14.99
N ARG A 112 5.42 8.21 14.28
CA ARG A 112 6.22 7.67 13.16
C ARG A 112 5.94 8.49 11.90
N PRO A 113 6.96 9.03 11.20
CA PRO A 113 6.77 9.81 9.99
C PRO A 113 6.13 8.95 8.88
N PHE A 114 5.25 9.54 8.07
CA PHE A 114 4.68 8.86 6.90
C PHE A 114 5.68 8.80 5.74
N PHE A 115 6.45 9.85 5.57
CA PHE A 115 7.41 10.01 4.49
C PHE A 115 8.82 9.99 5.05
N THR A 116 9.46 8.82 4.97
CA THR A 116 10.88 8.67 5.25
C THR A 116 11.66 8.79 3.95
N PRO A 117 12.95 9.15 3.99
CA PRO A 117 13.82 9.14 2.80
C PRO A 117 13.76 7.80 2.06
N TYR A 118 13.72 6.69 2.79
CA TYR A 118 13.59 5.35 2.23
C TYR A 118 12.25 5.15 1.51
N ALA A 119 11.12 5.53 2.11
CA ALA A 119 9.81 5.41 1.49
C ALA A 119 9.73 6.21 0.18
N ILE A 120 10.32 7.41 0.15
CA ILE A 120 10.37 8.24 -1.06
C ILE A 120 11.28 7.61 -2.13
N ALA A 121 12.41 7.04 -1.74
CA ALA A 121 13.30 6.33 -2.66
C ALA A 121 12.60 5.13 -3.30
N VAL A 122 11.83 4.37 -2.53
CA VAL A 122 11.02 3.24 -3.03
C VAL A 122 9.99 3.72 -4.06
N LEU A 123 9.28 4.83 -3.81
CA LEU A 123 8.30 5.39 -4.76
C LEU A 123 8.93 5.89 -6.07
N ARG A 124 10.25 6.14 -6.09
CA ARG A 124 11.01 6.55 -7.27
C ARG A 124 11.70 5.39 -7.98
N SER A 125 11.77 4.22 -7.34
CA SER A 125 12.40 3.03 -7.91
C SER A 125 11.51 2.39 -8.98
N ASN A 126 12.05 1.39 -9.69
CA ASN A 126 11.25 0.57 -10.57
C ASN A 126 10.32 -0.31 -9.73
N GLY A 127 9.08 0.14 -9.56
CA GLY A 127 8.04 -0.59 -8.82
C GLY A 127 7.15 -1.46 -9.72
N ARG A 128 7.56 -1.74 -10.97
CA ARG A 128 6.79 -2.59 -11.89
C ARG A 128 7.39 -3.99 -11.90
N PHE A 129 6.65 -4.96 -11.41
CA PHE A 129 7.07 -6.35 -11.34
C PHE A 129 6.16 -7.23 -12.19
N SER A 130 6.69 -8.33 -12.72
CA SER A 130 5.92 -9.31 -13.47
C SER A 130 5.70 -10.55 -12.62
N ASN A 131 4.45 -10.96 -12.47
CA ASN A 131 4.05 -12.21 -11.83
C ASN A 131 3.78 -13.34 -12.85
N ALA A 132 4.13 -13.14 -14.12
CA ALA A 132 3.82 -14.08 -15.20
C ALA A 132 4.30 -15.51 -14.90
N LYS A 133 5.50 -15.68 -14.31
CA LYS A 133 6.01 -16.98 -13.89
C LYS A 133 5.16 -17.62 -12.79
N ALA A 134 4.76 -16.81 -11.77
CA ALA A 134 3.90 -17.30 -10.70
C ALA A 134 2.52 -17.68 -11.23
N THR A 135 1.96 -16.89 -12.14
CA THR A 135 0.70 -17.19 -12.80
C THR A 135 0.77 -18.49 -13.57
N ALA A 136 1.78 -18.67 -14.41
CA ALA A 136 1.92 -19.86 -15.26
C ALA A 136 2.20 -21.14 -14.47
N MET A 137 3.04 -21.05 -13.43
CA MET A 137 3.52 -22.24 -12.73
C MET A 137 2.75 -22.57 -11.46
N LEU A 138 2.18 -21.57 -10.79
CA LEU A 138 1.48 -21.74 -9.52
C LEU A 138 -0.02 -21.50 -9.63
N GLY A 139 -0.52 -21.00 -10.77
CA GLY A 139 -1.90 -20.54 -10.92
C GLY A 139 -2.20 -19.30 -10.07
N TYR A 140 -1.17 -18.47 -9.82
CA TYR A 140 -1.29 -17.26 -9.01
C TYR A 140 -2.10 -16.18 -9.74
N HIS A 141 -3.04 -15.56 -9.03
CA HIS A 141 -3.81 -14.42 -9.50
C HIS A 141 -3.91 -13.37 -8.40
N ALA A 142 -3.60 -12.12 -8.74
CA ALA A 142 -3.78 -10.99 -7.84
C ALA A 142 -5.17 -10.38 -8.05
N ARG A 143 -5.91 -10.14 -6.96
CA ARG A 143 -7.22 -9.46 -7.00
C ARG A 143 -7.07 -8.00 -7.36
N PRO A 144 -8.11 -7.35 -7.91
CA PRO A 144 -8.10 -5.92 -8.16
C PRO A 144 -7.83 -5.11 -6.89
N LEU A 145 -6.97 -4.08 -6.99
CA LEU A 145 -6.62 -3.22 -5.85
C LEU A 145 -7.86 -2.60 -5.17
N ARG A 146 -8.90 -2.32 -5.94
CA ARG A 146 -10.19 -1.80 -5.42
C ARG A 146 -10.78 -2.71 -4.34
N GLU A 147 -10.77 -4.02 -4.55
CA GLU A 147 -11.29 -4.99 -3.59
C GLU A 147 -10.44 -5.05 -2.31
N THR A 148 -9.12 -4.94 -2.46
CA THR A 148 -8.20 -4.86 -1.33
C THR A 148 -8.48 -3.63 -0.47
N LEU A 149 -8.60 -2.46 -1.10
CA LEU A 149 -8.89 -1.20 -0.40
C LEU A 149 -10.26 -1.25 0.28
N GLN A 150 -11.28 -1.81 -0.37
CA GLN A 150 -12.59 -2.00 0.22
C GLN A 150 -12.52 -2.88 1.48
N SER A 151 -11.81 -3.99 1.40
CA SER A 151 -11.63 -4.89 2.54
C SER A 151 -10.86 -4.22 3.68
N MET A 152 -9.87 -3.37 3.38
CA MET A 152 -9.15 -2.59 4.39
C MET A 152 -10.05 -1.56 5.07
N ILE A 153 -10.87 -0.84 4.30
CA ILE A 153 -11.82 0.15 4.83
C ILE A 153 -12.84 -0.52 5.75
N LEU A 154 -13.44 -1.64 5.32
CA LEU A 154 -14.37 -2.42 6.13
C LEU A 154 -13.69 -2.94 7.40
N TRP A 155 -12.45 -3.38 7.30
CA TRP A 155 -11.68 -3.80 8.47
C TRP A 155 -11.42 -2.63 9.44
N PHE A 156 -11.08 -1.43 8.94
CA PHE A 156 -10.94 -0.25 9.79
C PHE A 156 -12.24 0.10 10.53
N GLN A 157 -13.39 -0.04 9.85
CA GLN A 157 -14.70 0.16 10.48
C GLN A 157 -14.97 -0.88 11.57
N GLY A 158 -14.74 -2.16 11.26
CA GLY A 158 -14.92 -3.26 12.22
C GLY A 158 -14.01 -3.17 13.45
N GLN A 159 -12.84 -2.51 13.31
CA GLN A 159 -11.93 -2.24 14.42
C GLN A 159 -12.22 -0.89 15.12
N ASN A 160 -13.32 -0.22 14.79
CA ASN A 160 -13.66 1.12 15.29
C ASN A 160 -12.56 2.17 15.07
N LEU A 161 -11.75 2.00 14.03
CA LEU A 161 -10.67 2.93 13.69
C LEU A 161 -11.15 4.13 12.88
N ILE A 162 -12.26 3.99 12.18
CA ILE A 162 -12.97 5.04 11.43
C ILE A 162 -14.47 4.88 11.64
N SER A 163 -15.21 5.99 11.54
CA SER A 163 -16.68 5.94 11.54
C SER A 163 -17.19 5.20 10.31
N PRO A 164 -18.32 4.49 10.40
CA PRO A 164 -19.00 3.98 9.22
C PRO A 164 -19.22 5.11 8.20
N ALA A 165 -19.08 4.80 6.91
CA ALA A 165 -19.58 5.71 5.88
C ALA A 165 -21.11 5.79 6.02
N LEU A 166 -21.63 7.02 6.10
CA LEU A 166 -23.08 7.27 6.11
C LEU A 166 -23.68 6.88 4.78
#